data_fe4845ec2c317e595b29b18c019d4fe9
#
_entry.id   fe4845ec2c317e595b29b18c019d4fe9
#
_cell.length_a   1.000
_cell.length_b   1.000
_cell.length_c   1.000
_cell.angle_alpha   90.00
_cell.angle_beta   90.00
_cell.angle_gamma   90.00
#
_symmetry.space_group_name_H-M   'P 1'
#
loop_
_entity.id
_entity.type
_entity.pdbx_description
1 polymer ?
#
loop_
_entity_poly.entity_id
_entity_poly.type
_entity_poly.pdbx_seq_one_letter_code
_entity_poly.pdbx_strand_id
1 'polypeptide(L)'
;RWPSAATIENGAMDGAFFETYVITEIIKSYYNAGKQPNLYYYRDVDKKEIDLLIIDGKKVYPIEIKKAKLPNHADKNFKVLDKLDMDVQTGLIICMNDELLPYSRTSWYCPVSLL
;
A
#
# COMPACT_ATOMS: atom_id res chain seq x y z
N ARG A 1 7.23 12.03 16.00
CA ARG A 1 5.89 12.61 15.87
C ARG A 1 5.42 12.56 14.41
N TRP A 2 4.22 12.15 14.21
CA TRP A 2 3.69 11.96 12.86
C TRP A 2 3.04 13.22 12.34
N PRO A 3 3.16 13.51 11.03
CA PRO A 3 2.54 14.70 10.45
C PRO A 3 1.02 14.57 10.45
N SER A 4 0.34 15.72 10.39
CA SER A 4 -1.11 15.76 10.26
C SER A 4 -1.52 15.47 8.81
N ALA A 5 -2.80 15.15 8.61
CA ALA A 5 -3.35 14.98 7.26
C ALA A 5 -3.15 16.25 6.42
N ALA A 6 -3.29 17.43 7.01
CA ALA A 6 -3.09 18.68 6.30
C ALA A 6 -1.65 18.83 5.80
N THR A 7 -0.66 18.39 6.59
CA THR A 7 0.75 18.42 6.16
C THR A 7 0.97 17.53 4.96
N ILE A 8 0.36 16.35 4.94
CA ILE A 8 0.45 15.43 3.81
C ILE A 8 -0.18 16.05 2.56
N GLU A 9 -1.38 16.60 2.69
CA GLU A 9 -2.12 17.20 1.58
C GLU A 9 -1.41 18.41 0.99
N ASN A 10 -0.72 19.18 1.81
CA ASN A 10 -0.01 20.36 1.34
C ASN A 10 1.32 20.04 0.65
N GLY A 11 1.67 18.77 0.50
CA GLY A 11 2.88 18.37 -0.21
C GLY A 11 4.17 18.68 0.54
N ALA A 12 4.11 18.96 1.83
CA ALA A 12 5.29 19.25 2.65
C ALA A 12 6.14 18.00 2.93
N MET A 13 5.68 16.84 2.48
CA MET A 13 6.27 15.55 2.75
C MET A 13 6.75 14.92 1.45
N ASP A 14 7.98 14.41 1.40
CA ASP A 14 8.46 13.68 0.23
C ASP A 14 7.87 12.26 0.15
N GLY A 15 8.17 11.56 -0.96
CA GLY A 15 7.63 10.23 -1.21
C GLY A 15 8.05 9.21 -0.16
N ALA A 16 9.30 9.24 0.28
CA ALA A 16 9.81 8.30 1.28
C ALA A 16 9.13 8.51 2.64
N PHE A 17 8.92 9.74 3.03
CA PHE A 17 8.24 10.06 4.27
C PHE A 17 6.77 9.63 4.20
N PHE A 18 6.12 9.88 3.06
CA PHE A 18 4.75 9.46 2.85
C PHE A 18 4.60 7.95 2.98
N GLU A 19 5.51 7.19 2.38
CA GLU A 19 5.52 5.73 2.48
C GLU A 19 5.65 5.28 3.94
N THR A 20 6.59 5.86 4.68
CA THR A 20 6.78 5.57 6.11
C THR A 20 5.53 5.87 6.91
N TYR A 21 4.89 7.01 6.64
CA TYR A 21 3.65 7.38 7.30
C TYR A 21 2.56 6.33 7.07
N VAL A 22 2.38 5.91 5.82
CA VAL A 22 1.34 4.93 5.47
C VAL A 22 1.59 3.60 6.16
N ILE A 23 2.82 3.09 6.09
CA ILE A 23 3.17 1.81 6.71
C ILE A 23 2.93 1.87 8.23
N THR A 24 3.30 2.98 8.85
CA THR A 24 3.09 3.17 10.29
C THR A 24 1.61 3.17 10.65
N GLU A 25 0.76 3.83 9.85
CA GLU A 25 -0.68 3.84 10.09
C GLU A 25 -1.28 2.44 9.96
N ILE A 26 -0.80 1.66 9.01
CA ILE A 26 -1.25 0.27 8.85
C ILE A 26 -0.85 -0.56 10.09
N ILE A 27 0.39 -0.43 10.55
CA ILE A 27 0.87 -1.14 11.74
C ILE A 27 0.03 -0.77 12.97
N LYS A 28 -0.23 0.52 13.16
CA LYS A 28 -1.06 1.00 14.28
C LYS A 28 -2.45 0.40 14.23
N SER A 29 -3.03 0.30 13.04
CA SER A 29 -4.36 -0.27 12.85
C SER A 29 -4.40 -1.74 13.31
N TYR A 30 -3.37 -2.52 13.00
CA TYR A 30 -3.29 -3.91 13.46
C TYR A 30 -3.18 -3.99 14.98
N TYR A 31 -2.30 -3.20 15.59
CA TYR A 31 -2.14 -3.22 17.05
C TYR A 31 -3.40 -2.76 17.76
N ASN A 32 -4.10 -1.76 17.22
CA ASN A 32 -5.37 -1.31 17.80
C ASN A 32 -6.44 -2.38 17.73
N ALA A 33 -6.36 -3.29 16.77
CA ALA A 33 -7.27 -4.42 16.65
C ALA A 33 -6.79 -5.64 17.47
N GLY A 34 -5.71 -5.51 18.21
CA GLY A 34 -5.13 -6.61 18.98
C GLY A 34 -4.46 -7.67 18.13
N LYS A 35 -4.02 -7.32 16.94
CA LYS A 35 -3.41 -8.25 15.99
C LYS A 35 -1.95 -7.90 15.73
N GLN A 36 -1.18 -8.93 15.39
CA GLN A 36 0.21 -8.76 14.96
C GLN A 36 0.22 -8.58 13.44
N PRO A 37 0.80 -7.49 12.91
CA PRO A 37 0.89 -7.33 11.48
C PRO A 37 1.90 -8.29 10.86
N ASN A 38 1.56 -8.84 9.71
CA ASN A 38 2.43 -9.75 8.97
C ASN A 38 2.78 -9.07 7.65
N LEU A 39 3.74 -8.16 7.71
CA LEU A 39 4.08 -7.25 6.63
C LEU A 39 5.45 -7.56 6.07
N TYR A 40 5.57 -7.49 4.73
CA TYR A 40 6.81 -7.76 4.02
C TYR A 40 7.02 -6.75 2.90
N TYR A 41 8.28 -6.45 2.62
CA TYR A 41 8.69 -5.75 1.41
C TYR A 41 9.04 -6.80 0.36
N TYR A 42 8.65 -6.57 -0.89
CA TYR A 42 8.95 -7.50 -1.98
C TYR A 42 9.95 -6.91 -2.96
N ARG A 43 10.95 -7.68 -3.30
CA ARG A 43 11.89 -7.36 -4.37
C ARG A 43 12.43 -8.66 -4.96
N ASP A 44 12.49 -8.76 -6.30
CA ASP A 44 13.01 -9.94 -6.95
C ASP A 44 14.32 -9.64 -7.73
N VAL A 45 14.86 -10.68 -8.38
CA VAL A 45 16.12 -10.59 -9.11
C VAL A 45 16.03 -9.65 -10.32
N ASP A 46 14.83 -9.42 -10.83
CA ASP A 46 14.58 -8.49 -11.94
C ASP A 46 14.33 -7.07 -11.44
N LYS A 47 14.57 -6.83 -10.17
CA LYS A 47 14.38 -5.53 -9.51
C LYS A 47 12.92 -5.05 -9.53
N LYS A 48 11.98 -5.97 -9.66
CA LYS A 48 10.57 -5.66 -9.47
C LYS A 48 10.30 -5.53 -7.98
N GLU A 49 9.64 -4.46 -7.58
CA GLU A 49 9.39 -4.15 -6.18
C GLU A 49 7.92 -3.91 -5.93
N ILE A 50 7.46 -4.31 -4.75
CA ILE A 50 6.13 -3.96 -4.25
C ILE A 50 6.36 -3.39 -2.86
N ASP A 51 5.81 -2.20 -2.60
CA ASP A 51 6.09 -1.44 -1.38
C ASP A 51 5.73 -2.22 -0.12
N LEU A 52 4.63 -2.97 -0.16
CA LEU A 52 4.18 -3.70 1.01
C LEU A 52 3.34 -4.91 0.60
N LEU A 53 3.57 -6.03 1.27
CA LEU A 53 2.71 -7.20 1.18
C LEU A 53 2.13 -7.46 2.57
N ILE A 54 0.83 -7.64 2.64
CA ILE A 54 0.18 -8.15 3.84
C ILE A 54 -0.12 -9.62 3.60
N ILE A 55 0.37 -10.48 4.50
CA ILE A 55 0.18 -11.92 4.36
C ILE A 55 -0.71 -12.44 5.48
N ASP A 56 -1.75 -13.18 5.10
CA ASP A 56 -2.68 -13.82 6.01
C ASP A 56 -2.86 -15.27 5.57
N GLY A 57 -2.12 -16.17 6.18
CA GLY A 57 -2.06 -17.56 5.76
C GLY A 57 -1.48 -17.68 4.37
N LYS A 58 -2.26 -18.22 3.42
CA LYS A 58 -1.85 -18.30 2.01
C LYS A 58 -2.28 -17.09 1.19
N LYS A 59 -3.03 -16.18 1.77
CA LYS A 59 -3.50 -14.97 1.08
C LYS A 59 -2.44 -13.89 1.15
N VAL A 60 -2.19 -13.24 0.02
CA VAL A 60 -1.28 -12.09 -0.04
C VAL A 60 -2.01 -10.89 -0.64
N TYR A 61 -1.90 -9.76 0.02
CA TYR A 61 -2.52 -8.50 -0.38
C TYR A 61 -1.41 -7.53 -0.76
N PRO A 62 -1.20 -7.25 -2.06
CA PRO A 62 -0.17 -6.31 -2.46
C PRO A 62 -0.63 -4.87 -2.27
N ILE A 63 0.29 -4.01 -1.82
CA ILE A 63 0.00 -2.60 -1.59
C ILE A 63 1.11 -1.77 -2.21
N GLU A 64 0.72 -0.81 -3.05
CA GLU A 64 1.60 0.24 -3.56
C GLU A 64 1.26 1.54 -2.87
N ILE A 65 2.28 2.34 -2.60
CA ILE A 65 2.13 3.61 -1.90
C ILE A 65 2.69 4.72 -2.78
N LYS A 66 1.83 5.64 -3.21
CA LYS A 66 2.22 6.72 -4.11
C LYS A 66 1.66 8.05 -3.62
N LYS A 67 2.53 9.02 -3.42
CA LYS A 67 2.12 10.37 -3.07
C LYS A 67 1.67 11.11 -4.33
N ALA A 68 0.50 10.73 -4.84
CA ALA A 68 -0.12 11.32 -6.01
C ALA A 68 -1.62 11.15 -5.86
N LYS A 69 -2.41 11.90 -6.61
CA LYS A 69 -3.88 11.79 -6.51
C LYS A 69 -4.42 10.54 -7.18
N LEU A 70 -4.03 10.30 -8.42
CA LEU A 70 -4.50 9.14 -9.20
C LEU A 70 -3.30 8.58 -9.97
N PRO A 71 -2.37 7.93 -9.29
CA PRO A 71 -1.15 7.43 -9.95
C PRO A 71 -1.47 6.38 -11.00
N ASN A 72 -0.79 6.48 -12.14
CA ASN A 72 -0.97 5.57 -13.26
C ASN A 72 -0.01 4.39 -13.13
N HIS A 73 -0.46 3.22 -13.58
CA HIS A 73 0.36 2.00 -13.60
C HIS A 73 0.97 1.61 -12.25
N ALA A 74 0.37 2.06 -11.16
CA ALA A 74 0.92 1.81 -9.83
C ALA A 74 0.85 0.34 -9.44
N ASP A 75 -0.06 -0.44 -10.05
CA ASP A 75 -0.20 -1.87 -9.79
C ASP A 75 0.61 -2.75 -10.75
N LYS A 76 1.47 -2.17 -11.56
CA LYS A 76 2.17 -2.89 -12.64
C LYS A 76 2.98 -4.09 -12.16
N ASN A 77 3.48 -4.06 -10.92
CA ASN A 77 4.30 -5.14 -10.38
C ASN A 77 3.50 -6.20 -9.63
N PHE A 78 2.21 -6.00 -9.39
CA PHE A 78 1.42 -6.96 -8.60
C PHE A 78 1.40 -8.35 -9.22
N LYS A 79 1.42 -8.43 -10.54
CA LYS A 79 1.39 -9.71 -11.25
C LYS A 79 2.63 -10.59 -11.04
N VAL A 80 3.74 -10.02 -10.55
CA VAL A 80 4.92 -10.85 -10.25
C VAL A 80 4.61 -11.87 -9.14
N LEU A 81 3.59 -11.61 -8.33
CA LEU A 81 3.18 -12.51 -7.26
C LEU A 81 2.55 -13.81 -7.78
N ASP A 82 2.12 -13.82 -9.05
CA ASP A 82 1.52 -15.03 -9.65
C ASP A 82 2.49 -16.20 -9.70
N LYS A 83 3.79 -15.94 -9.67
CA LYS A 83 4.82 -16.98 -9.65
C LYS A 83 5.05 -17.56 -8.25
N LEU A 84 4.45 -16.98 -7.21
CA LEU A 84 4.53 -17.49 -5.85
C LEU A 84 3.37 -18.46 -5.63
N ASP A 85 3.58 -19.46 -4.75
CA ASP A 85 2.52 -20.36 -4.35
C ASP A 85 1.64 -19.71 -3.28
N MET A 86 0.97 -18.61 -3.66
CA MET A 86 0.14 -17.81 -2.78
C MET A 86 -1.16 -17.46 -3.49
N ASP A 87 -2.19 -17.20 -2.71
CA ASP A 87 -3.49 -16.76 -3.20
C ASP A 87 -3.48 -15.21 -3.22
N VAL A 88 -3.25 -14.65 -4.40
CA VAL A 88 -3.12 -13.21 -4.58
C VAL A 88 -4.49 -12.56 -4.51
N GLN A 89 -4.68 -11.68 -3.54
CA GLN A 89 -5.92 -10.96 -3.32
C GLN A 89 -5.91 -9.62 -4.04
N THR A 90 -7.04 -8.92 -3.99
CA THR A 90 -7.15 -7.55 -4.52
C THR A 90 -6.13 -6.66 -3.83
N GLY A 91 -5.38 -5.92 -4.64
CA GLY A 91 -4.38 -4.99 -4.14
C GLY A 91 -4.92 -3.59 -3.91
N LEU A 92 -4.16 -2.81 -3.17
CA LEU A 92 -4.47 -1.41 -2.92
C LEU A 92 -3.35 -0.51 -3.42
N ILE A 93 -3.75 0.62 -3.99
CA ILE A 93 -2.86 1.72 -4.31
C ILE A 93 -3.22 2.84 -3.35
N ILE A 94 -2.43 2.98 -2.29
CA ILE A 94 -2.69 4.01 -1.27
C ILE A 94 -2.09 5.32 -1.76
N CYS A 95 -2.93 6.32 -1.91
CA CYS A 95 -2.56 7.58 -2.54
C CYS A 95 -3.39 8.74 -1.99
N MET A 96 -3.33 9.88 -2.67
CA MET A 96 -3.92 11.14 -2.21
C MET A 96 -5.27 11.43 -2.87
N ASN A 97 -5.95 10.42 -3.38
CA ASN A 97 -7.28 10.60 -3.95
C ASN A 97 -8.34 10.79 -2.87
N ASP A 98 -9.55 11.16 -3.27
CA ASP A 98 -10.60 11.57 -2.34
C ASP A 98 -11.51 10.42 -1.90
N GLU A 99 -11.58 9.35 -2.68
CA GLU A 99 -12.49 8.25 -2.39
C GLU A 99 -11.95 6.91 -2.86
N LEU A 100 -12.50 5.85 -2.31
CA LEU A 100 -12.16 4.48 -2.70
C LEU A 100 -12.71 4.21 -4.10
N LEU A 101 -11.84 3.94 -5.07
CA LEU A 101 -12.20 3.75 -6.48
C LEU A 101 -11.51 2.52 -7.06
N PRO A 102 -12.22 1.72 -7.88
CA PRO A 102 -11.54 0.65 -8.60
C PRO A 102 -10.59 1.24 -9.64
N TYR A 103 -9.38 0.70 -9.72
CA TYR A 103 -8.42 1.07 -10.74
C TYR A 103 -8.35 0.02 -11.85
N SER A 104 -8.34 -1.25 -11.48
CA SER A 104 -8.28 -2.36 -12.41
C SER A 104 -9.12 -3.51 -11.84
N ARG A 105 -9.09 -4.67 -12.53
CA ARG A 105 -9.75 -5.87 -12.00
C ARG A 105 -9.16 -6.36 -10.70
N THR A 106 -7.91 -5.99 -10.42
CA THR A 106 -7.14 -6.56 -9.30
C THR A 106 -6.68 -5.53 -8.30
N SER A 107 -7.04 -4.24 -8.48
CA SER A 107 -6.58 -3.20 -7.56
C SER A 107 -7.55 -2.03 -7.45
N TRP A 108 -7.47 -1.35 -6.31
CA TRP A 108 -8.27 -0.18 -6.00
C TRP A 108 -7.38 0.96 -5.54
N TYR A 109 -7.74 2.18 -5.91
CA TYR A 109 -7.21 3.37 -5.26
C TYR A 109 -7.82 3.46 -3.86
N CYS A 110 -6.98 3.70 -2.88
CA CYS A 110 -7.41 3.86 -1.49
C CYS A 110 -6.85 5.19 -0.95
N PRO A 111 -7.74 6.12 -0.54
CA PRO A 111 -7.27 7.36 0.05
C PRO A 111 -6.48 7.11 1.32
N VAL A 112 -5.35 7.81 1.49
CA VAL A 112 -4.57 7.74 2.72
C VAL A 112 -5.42 8.15 3.92
N SER A 113 -6.41 9.01 3.71
CA SER A 113 -7.31 9.48 4.77
C SER A 113 -8.20 8.38 5.35
N LEU A 114 -8.30 7.23 4.69
CA LEU A 114 -9.08 6.10 5.20
C LEU A 114 -8.29 5.20 6.17
N LEU A 115 -7.01 5.45 6.33
CA LEU A 115 -6.16 4.64 7.21
C LEU A 115 -6.30 5.00 8.69
#